data_10347b33f7e23b4f2b83688b151d48e9
#
_entry.id   10347b33f7e23b4f2b83688b151d48e9
#
_cell.length_a   1.000
_cell.length_b   1.000
_cell.length_c   1.000
_cell.angle_alpha   90.00
_cell.angle_beta   90.00
_cell.angle_gamma   90.00
#
_symmetry.space_group_name_H-M   'P 1'
#
loop_
_entity.id
_entity.type
_entity.pdbx_description
1 polymer ?
#
loop_
_entity_poly.entity_id
_entity_poly.type
_entity_poly.pdbx_seq_one_letter_code
_entity_poly.pdbx_strand_id
1 'polypeptide(L)'
;VALLLAALALLAPAPSQAGAPGHLLSFAQTPWWPGNRVAREAVVGHSLQGRPIELRQMGDPKWSGELLVFGCIHGDECGAGAVEPLGAGGCPDPSADVFLVPDLNPDGSAAHSRLNGRGVDLNRNFGSQWRPRGRAGDPEYSGPRPFSEPETRLAARIVRALRPAATIWFHQFRGRRPFVRAWGPSVPAARHFAALAQMPFRLMRWPAGTGPNWQNNRLHETSFVVELPEGRLHTGMQIRLSHALLRIGRQVRED
;
A
#
# COMPACT_ATOMS: atom_id res chain seq x y z
N VAL A 1 -69.20 20.69 4.19
CA VAL A 1 -68.21 20.22 3.26
C VAL A 1 -66.87 20.79 3.72
N ALA A 2 -66.10 19.96 4.47
CA ALA A 2 -64.76 20.33 4.99
C ALA A 2 -63.72 19.67 4.10
N LEU A 3 -62.88 20.48 3.44
CA LEU A 3 -61.69 20.03 2.74
C LEU A 3 -60.55 19.82 3.75
N LEU A 4 -60.07 18.57 3.85
CA LEU A 4 -58.81 18.26 4.51
C LEU A 4 -57.68 18.49 3.48
N LEU A 5 -56.80 19.44 3.74
CA LEU A 5 -55.51 19.59 3.05
C LEU A 5 -54.47 18.74 3.79
N ALA A 6 -54.04 17.67 3.16
CA ALA A 6 -52.92 16.87 3.62
C ALA A 6 -51.59 17.55 3.21
N ALA A 7 -50.83 18.02 4.17
CA ALA A 7 -49.50 18.55 3.96
C ALA A 7 -48.50 17.37 3.80
N LEU A 8 -47.96 17.21 2.61
CA LEU A 8 -46.87 16.30 2.32
C LEU A 8 -45.55 16.93 2.80
N ALA A 9 -45.07 16.51 3.96
CA ALA A 9 -43.73 16.88 4.43
C ALA A 9 -42.69 16.15 3.61
N LEU A 10 -41.98 16.84 2.72
CA LEU A 10 -40.78 16.39 2.08
C LEU A 10 -39.68 16.23 3.12
N LEU A 11 -39.40 15.01 3.54
CA LEU A 11 -38.22 14.67 4.31
C LEU A 11 -36.97 14.87 3.44
N ALA A 12 -36.22 15.93 3.70
CA ALA A 12 -34.88 16.12 3.16
C ALA A 12 -33.98 14.99 3.67
N PRO A 13 -33.13 14.40 2.81
CA PRO A 13 -32.17 13.39 3.28
C PRO A 13 -31.23 14.07 4.27
N ALA A 14 -31.05 13.42 5.43
CA ALA A 14 -30.07 13.84 6.43
C ALA A 14 -28.67 13.91 5.82
N PRO A 15 -27.84 14.91 6.17
CA PRO A 15 -26.45 14.97 5.69
C PRO A 15 -25.73 13.72 6.16
N SER A 16 -25.14 12.98 5.21
CA SER A 16 -24.27 11.85 5.51
C SER A 16 -23.14 12.36 6.40
N GLN A 17 -23.09 11.90 7.63
CA GLN A 17 -21.96 12.13 8.52
C GLN A 17 -20.74 11.53 7.83
N ALA A 18 -19.87 12.38 7.29
CA ALA A 18 -18.52 12.00 6.91
C ALA A 18 -17.86 11.53 8.21
N GLY A 19 -17.75 10.21 8.36
CA GLY A 19 -17.15 9.58 9.53
C GLY A 19 -15.77 10.15 9.79
N ALA A 20 -15.50 10.48 11.04
CA ALA A 20 -14.18 10.87 11.52
C ALA A 20 -13.13 9.81 11.09
N PRO A 21 -11.88 10.20 10.80
CA PRO A 21 -10.85 9.29 10.30
C PRO A 21 -10.55 8.06 11.19
N GLY A 22 -10.96 8.08 12.46
CA GLY A 22 -10.78 6.96 13.39
C GLY A 22 -11.66 5.73 13.15
N HIS A 23 -12.69 5.79 12.29
CA HIS A 23 -13.58 4.65 12.02
C HIS A 23 -13.13 3.71 10.88
N LEU A 24 -12.08 4.04 10.15
CA LEU A 24 -11.60 3.22 9.03
C LEU A 24 -10.78 2.00 9.46
N LEU A 25 -10.30 1.95 10.70
CA LEU A 25 -9.40 0.91 11.19
C LEU A 25 -9.88 0.31 12.52
N SER A 26 -11.06 -0.36 12.49
CA SER A 26 -11.44 -1.24 13.58
C SER A 26 -10.69 -2.57 13.43
N PHE A 27 -9.55 -2.68 14.06
CA PHE A 27 -8.77 -3.90 14.08
C PHE A 27 -9.32 -4.88 15.13
N ALA A 28 -9.57 -6.13 14.72
CA ALA A 28 -9.70 -7.21 15.67
C ALA A 28 -8.33 -7.44 16.34
N GLN A 29 -8.31 -7.46 17.67
CA GLN A 29 -7.09 -7.83 18.40
C GLN A 29 -6.91 -9.35 18.29
N THR A 30 -6.02 -9.80 17.45
CA THR A 30 -5.55 -11.19 17.46
C THR A 30 -4.21 -11.25 18.20
N PRO A 31 -4.08 -12.05 19.27
CA PRO A 31 -2.78 -12.29 19.89
C PRO A 31 -1.95 -13.16 18.95
N TRP A 32 -1.05 -12.54 18.22
CA TRP A 32 -0.25 -13.20 17.17
C TRP A 32 1.17 -13.55 17.61
N TRP A 33 1.56 -13.22 18.87
CA TRP A 33 2.95 -13.35 19.29
C TRP A 33 3.15 -13.73 20.75
N PRO A 34 4.07 -14.65 21.07
CA PRO A 34 4.56 -14.81 22.43
C PRO A 34 5.46 -13.62 22.78
N GLY A 35 4.99 -12.72 23.62
CA GLY A 35 5.79 -11.61 24.11
C GLY A 35 5.24 -10.20 23.82
N ASN A 36 3.96 -9.93 24.08
CA ASN A 36 3.37 -8.57 24.13
C ASN A 36 3.39 -7.70 22.87
N ARG A 37 3.53 -8.25 21.69
CA ARG A 37 3.52 -7.49 20.42
C ARG A 37 2.19 -7.70 19.71
N VAL A 38 1.44 -6.64 19.50
CA VAL A 38 0.13 -6.68 18.88
C VAL A 38 0.29 -6.61 17.37
N ALA A 39 0.16 -7.74 16.69
CA ALA A 39 -0.22 -7.71 15.29
C ALA A 39 -1.75 -7.56 15.24
N ARG A 40 -2.22 -6.60 14.46
CA ARG A 40 -3.64 -6.40 14.20
C ARG A 40 -3.89 -6.62 12.73
N GLU A 41 -5.01 -7.25 12.41
CA GLU A 41 -5.41 -7.51 11.03
C GLU A 41 -6.87 -7.13 10.83
N ALA A 42 -7.17 -6.51 9.71
CA ALA A 42 -8.54 -6.17 9.35
C ALA A 42 -8.72 -6.23 7.83
N VAL A 43 -9.91 -6.67 7.40
CA VAL A 43 -10.36 -6.47 6.02
C VAL A 43 -10.74 -5.00 5.87
N VAL A 44 -9.97 -4.25 5.07
CA VAL A 44 -10.14 -2.81 4.88
C VAL A 44 -10.88 -2.44 3.59
N GLY A 45 -11.12 -3.43 2.75
CA GLY A 45 -11.86 -3.29 1.50
C GLY A 45 -11.91 -4.60 0.71
N HIS A 46 -12.42 -4.50 -0.50
CA HIS A 46 -12.54 -5.63 -1.42
C HIS A 46 -12.07 -5.21 -2.82
N SER A 47 -11.54 -6.18 -3.55
CA SER A 47 -11.22 -6.04 -4.96
C SER A 47 -12.50 -5.90 -5.81
N LEU A 48 -12.32 -5.69 -7.12
CA LEU A 48 -13.42 -5.62 -8.06
C LEU A 48 -14.32 -6.87 -8.03
N GLN A 49 -13.74 -8.07 -7.86
CA GLN A 49 -14.45 -9.34 -7.80
C GLN A 49 -14.85 -9.76 -6.37
N GLY A 50 -14.76 -8.84 -5.42
CA GLY A 50 -15.22 -9.06 -4.05
C GLY A 50 -14.23 -9.81 -3.13
N ARG A 51 -12.98 -10.05 -3.56
CA ARG A 51 -11.97 -10.66 -2.70
C ARG A 51 -11.51 -9.68 -1.63
N PRO A 52 -11.32 -10.12 -0.37
CA PRO A 52 -10.90 -9.23 0.70
C PRO A 52 -9.50 -8.68 0.46
N ILE A 53 -9.30 -7.42 0.83
CA ILE A 53 -8.00 -6.76 0.92
C ILE A 53 -7.75 -6.47 2.39
N GLU A 54 -6.67 -7.02 2.92
CA GLU A 54 -6.32 -6.96 4.32
C GLU A 54 -5.27 -5.89 4.59
N LEU A 55 -5.35 -5.29 5.77
CA LEU A 55 -4.31 -4.45 6.34
C LEU A 55 -3.85 -5.08 7.64
N ARG A 56 -2.54 -5.29 7.75
CA ARG A 56 -1.89 -5.82 8.96
C ARG A 56 -1.05 -4.73 9.59
N GLN A 57 -1.15 -4.57 10.91
CA GLN A 57 -0.27 -3.71 11.70
C GLN A 57 0.71 -4.59 12.46
N MET A 58 2.00 -4.32 12.31
CA MET A 58 3.10 -5.04 12.94
C MET A 58 4.04 -4.04 13.58
N GLY A 59 4.48 -4.32 14.81
CA GLY A 59 5.38 -3.45 15.54
C GLY A 59 4.80 -2.91 16.83
N ASP A 60 5.42 -1.90 17.42
CA ASP A 60 4.93 -1.26 18.64
C ASP A 60 4.12 0.00 18.28
N PRO A 61 2.79 0.02 18.53
CA PRO A 61 1.94 1.17 18.21
C PRO A 61 2.27 2.44 19.02
N LYS A 62 3.18 2.38 19.98
CA LYS A 62 3.69 3.56 20.72
C LYS A 62 4.70 4.36 19.91
N TRP A 63 5.24 3.80 18.82
CA TRP A 63 6.19 4.48 17.97
C TRP A 63 5.45 5.29 16.89
N SER A 64 5.82 6.56 16.75
CA SER A 64 5.16 7.53 15.87
C SER A 64 5.69 7.55 14.44
N GLY A 65 6.54 6.62 14.04
CA GLY A 65 7.07 6.52 12.69
C GLY A 65 6.38 5.42 11.93
N GLU A 66 5.16 5.65 11.47
CA GLU A 66 4.39 4.67 10.73
C GLU A 66 4.95 4.47 9.33
N LEU A 67 5.27 3.22 9.01
CA LEU A 67 5.61 2.81 7.67
C LEU A 67 4.41 2.11 7.04
N LEU A 68 4.14 2.39 5.77
CA LEU A 68 3.15 1.68 4.99
C LEU A 68 3.83 0.88 3.88
N VAL A 69 3.50 -0.40 3.79
CA VAL A 69 4.03 -1.31 2.79
C VAL A 69 2.90 -1.86 1.95
N PHE A 70 3.01 -1.73 0.63
CA PHE A 70 2.14 -2.38 -0.33
C PHE A 70 2.87 -3.49 -1.06
N GLY A 71 2.25 -4.68 -1.08
CA GLY A 71 2.62 -5.78 -1.96
C GLY A 71 1.58 -6.05 -3.02
N CYS A 72 1.94 -6.87 -3.99
CA CYS A 72 1.04 -7.41 -5.02
C CYS A 72 0.12 -6.36 -5.67
N ILE A 73 0.63 -5.15 -5.98
CA ILE A 73 -0.12 -4.22 -6.85
C ILE A 73 -0.29 -4.80 -8.25
N HIS A 74 0.69 -5.60 -8.69
CA HIS A 74 0.56 -6.52 -9.83
C HIS A 74 0.44 -7.94 -9.28
N GLY A 75 -0.59 -8.68 -9.70
CA GLY A 75 -0.88 -9.97 -9.12
C GLY A 75 0.11 -11.09 -9.46
N ASP A 76 0.97 -10.87 -10.45
CA ASP A 76 2.11 -11.72 -10.79
C ASP A 76 3.43 -11.31 -10.08
N GLU A 77 3.40 -10.29 -9.19
CA GLU A 77 4.57 -9.70 -8.53
C GLU A 77 4.37 -9.62 -7.00
N CYS A 78 4.21 -10.71 -6.30
CA CYS A 78 3.84 -10.71 -4.88
C CYS A 78 5.03 -10.57 -3.92
N GLY A 79 5.83 -9.52 -4.09
CA GLY A 79 7.01 -9.25 -3.27
C GLY A 79 6.78 -8.94 -1.78
N ALA A 80 5.52 -8.74 -1.35
CA ALA A 80 5.22 -8.40 0.05
C ALA A 80 5.53 -9.52 1.04
N GLY A 81 5.60 -10.77 0.61
CA GLY A 81 6.12 -11.88 1.45
C GLY A 81 7.52 -11.61 2.01
N ALA A 82 8.22 -10.59 1.50
CA ALA A 82 9.48 -10.11 2.06
C ALA A 82 9.38 -9.63 3.53
N VAL A 83 8.19 -9.19 3.98
CA VAL A 83 7.98 -8.69 5.34
C VAL A 83 7.27 -9.70 6.26
N GLU A 84 6.84 -10.85 5.74
CA GLU A 84 6.28 -11.92 6.60
C GLU A 84 7.22 -12.37 7.71
N PRO A 85 8.56 -12.41 7.54
CA PRO A 85 9.47 -12.72 8.62
C PRO A 85 9.46 -11.72 9.78
N LEU A 86 8.94 -10.50 9.61
CA LEU A 86 8.67 -9.60 10.73
C LEU A 86 7.68 -10.24 11.72
N GLY A 87 6.75 -11.05 11.20
CA GLY A 87 5.86 -11.89 11.97
C GLY A 87 6.49 -13.15 12.54
N ALA A 88 7.52 -13.75 11.97
CA ALA A 88 8.02 -15.10 12.29
C ALA A 88 9.15 -15.19 13.33
N GLY A 89 9.43 -14.16 14.11
CA GLY A 89 10.33 -14.30 15.28
C GLY A 89 11.73 -13.73 15.16
N GLY A 90 12.01 -13.01 14.11
CA GLY A 90 13.38 -12.58 13.80
C GLY A 90 13.81 -11.21 14.27
N CYS A 91 12.95 -10.31 14.76
CA CYS A 91 13.38 -8.99 15.17
C CYS A 91 12.97 -8.65 16.60
N PRO A 92 13.94 -8.61 17.55
CA PRO A 92 13.68 -8.37 18.97
C PRO A 92 13.33 -6.91 19.31
N ASP A 93 13.56 -5.97 18.39
CA ASP A 93 13.33 -4.54 18.62
C ASP A 93 12.54 -3.90 17.46
N PRO A 94 11.19 -3.92 17.52
CA PRO A 94 10.36 -3.20 16.55
C PRO A 94 10.44 -1.71 16.85
N SER A 95 11.37 -1.03 16.24
CA SER A 95 11.54 0.41 16.36
C SER A 95 10.65 1.22 15.44
N ALA A 96 9.74 0.57 14.74
CA ALA A 96 8.77 1.22 13.86
C ALA A 96 7.45 0.45 13.87
N ASP A 97 6.34 1.17 13.77
CA ASP A 97 5.04 0.61 13.48
C ASP A 97 4.89 0.45 11.96
N VAL A 98 4.64 -0.77 11.50
CA VAL A 98 4.58 -1.12 10.09
C VAL A 98 3.17 -1.58 9.74
N PHE A 99 2.54 -0.84 8.84
CA PHE A 99 1.30 -1.26 8.20
C PHE A 99 1.62 -1.96 6.88
N LEU A 100 1.07 -3.14 6.68
CA LEU A 100 1.27 -3.95 5.50
C LEU A 100 -0.08 -4.27 4.83
N VAL A 101 -0.20 -3.95 3.55
CA VAL A 101 -1.20 -4.53 2.65
C VAL A 101 -0.50 -5.63 1.85
N PRO A 102 -0.64 -6.92 2.22
CA PRO A 102 0.12 -8.01 1.58
C PRO A 102 -0.23 -8.18 0.11
N ASP A 103 -1.52 -8.04 -0.20
CA ASP A 103 -2.04 -8.19 -1.55
C ASP A 103 -3.07 -7.08 -1.86
N LEU A 104 -2.64 -6.10 -2.64
CA LEU A 104 -3.52 -5.01 -3.08
C LEU A 104 -4.38 -5.40 -4.29
N ASN A 105 -4.00 -6.46 -5.02
CA ASN A 105 -4.66 -6.92 -6.24
C ASN A 105 -5.00 -8.42 -6.17
N PRO A 106 -5.89 -8.85 -5.25
CA PRO A 106 -6.17 -10.27 -5.07
C PRO A 106 -6.88 -10.91 -6.28
N ASP A 107 -7.51 -10.13 -7.16
CA ASP A 107 -8.03 -10.64 -8.42
C ASP A 107 -6.91 -11.00 -9.39
N GLY A 108 -5.91 -10.10 -9.51
CA GLY A 108 -4.73 -10.36 -10.30
C GLY A 108 -3.90 -11.51 -9.75
N SER A 109 -3.73 -11.59 -8.43
CA SER A 109 -3.00 -12.68 -7.76
C SER A 109 -3.64 -14.03 -8.02
N ALA A 110 -4.96 -14.13 -7.90
CA ALA A 110 -5.72 -15.36 -8.21
C ALA A 110 -5.62 -15.78 -9.68
N ALA A 111 -5.47 -14.80 -10.59
CA ALA A 111 -5.34 -15.02 -12.04
C ALA A 111 -3.88 -15.13 -12.51
N HIS A 112 -2.88 -14.99 -11.60
CA HIS A 112 -1.47 -14.85 -11.95
C HIS A 112 -1.22 -13.78 -13.02
N SER A 113 -1.92 -12.66 -12.90
CA SER A 113 -1.94 -11.56 -13.86
C SER A 113 -1.41 -10.27 -13.26
N ARG A 114 -0.65 -9.52 -14.06
CA ARG A 114 -0.26 -8.14 -13.72
C ARG A 114 -1.49 -7.26 -13.42
N LEU A 115 -2.55 -7.45 -14.19
CA LEU A 115 -3.74 -6.61 -14.22
C LEU A 115 -4.76 -7.02 -13.16
N ASN A 116 -5.64 -6.11 -12.78
CA ASN A 116 -6.76 -6.42 -11.89
C ASN A 116 -7.92 -7.13 -12.64
N GLY A 117 -9.01 -7.45 -11.96
CA GLY A 117 -10.17 -8.14 -12.51
C GLY A 117 -10.87 -7.42 -13.68
N ARG A 118 -10.57 -6.15 -13.95
CA ARG A 118 -11.04 -5.37 -15.11
C ARG A 118 -10.00 -5.24 -16.22
N GLY A 119 -8.84 -5.87 -16.07
CA GLY A 119 -7.76 -5.75 -17.04
C GLY A 119 -7.04 -4.39 -16.98
N VAL A 120 -6.99 -3.75 -15.82
CA VAL A 120 -6.32 -2.47 -15.57
C VAL A 120 -5.00 -2.70 -14.84
N ASP A 121 -3.91 -2.05 -15.29
CA ASP A 121 -2.68 -1.90 -14.52
C ASP A 121 -2.93 -0.89 -13.39
N LEU A 122 -3.09 -1.40 -12.17
CA LEU A 122 -3.34 -0.57 -10.98
C LEU A 122 -2.25 0.48 -10.77
N ASN A 123 -0.99 0.16 -11.13
CA ASN A 123 0.14 1.08 -11.04
C ASN A 123 0.26 2.03 -12.27
N ARG A 124 -0.85 2.24 -12.98
CA ARG A 124 -1.09 3.28 -13.97
C ARG A 124 -2.38 4.05 -13.71
N ASN A 125 -3.11 3.69 -12.63
CA ASN A 125 -4.46 4.19 -12.36
C ASN A 125 -4.51 5.30 -11.30
N PHE A 126 -3.38 5.72 -10.70
CA PHE A 126 -3.31 6.84 -9.74
C PHE A 126 -3.36 8.20 -10.44
N GLY A 127 -3.83 9.24 -9.72
CA GLY A 127 -4.19 10.52 -10.31
C GLY A 127 -3.04 11.46 -10.72
N SER A 128 -1.78 11.17 -10.37
CA SER A 128 -0.66 12.06 -10.72
C SER A 128 -0.19 11.82 -12.13
N GLN A 129 -0.23 12.90 -12.96
CA GLN A 129 0.16 12.86 -14.38
C GLN A 129 -0.58 11.77 -15.17
N TRP A 130 -1.73 11.30 -14.66
CA TRP A 130 -2.51 10.27 -15.34
C TRP A 130 -2.91 10.71 -16.76
N ARG A 131 -2.87 9.78 -17.68
CA ARG A 131 -3.33 9.93 -19.06
C ARG A 131 -3.87 8.60 -19.59
N PRO A 132 -4.82 8.60 -20.51
CA PRO A 132 -5.29 7.38 -21.15
C PRO A 132 -4.13 6.62 -21.79
N ARG A 133 -4.05 5.32 -21.52
CA ARG A 133 -3.03 4.44 -22.08
C ARG A 133 -3.60 3.05 -22.27
N GLY A 134 -3.42 2.50 -23.46
CA GLY A 134 -3.84 1.14 -23.80
C GLY A 134 -5.35 0.92 -23.79
N ARG A 135 -5.74 -0.34 -23.85
CA ARG A 135 -7.12 -0.86 -23.75
C ARG A 135 -7.16 -1.91 -22.65
N ALA A 136 -8.38 -2.28 -22.20
CA ALA A 136 -8.54 -3.34 -21.21
C ALA A 136 -7.82 -4.63 -21.65
N GLY A 137 -6.96 -5.14 -20.78
CA GLY A 137 -6.10 -6.29 -21.04
C GLY A 137 -4.70 -5.97 -21.57
N ASP A 138 -4.43 -4.74 -22.02
CA ASP A 138 -3.05 -4.34 -22.36
C ASP A 138 -2.20 -4.21 -21.08
N PRO A 139 -0.91 -4.59 -21.09
CA PRO A 139 -0.06 -4.63 -19.88
C PRO A 139 0.06 -3.32 -19.11
N GLU A 140 -0.23 -2.19 -19.72
CA GLU A 140 -0.15 -0.86 -19.11
C GLU A 140 -1.46 -0.06 -19.26
N TYR A 141 -2.59 -0.75 -19.40
CA TYR A 141 -3.88 -0.08 -19.46
C TYR A 141 -4.16 0.70 -18.18
N SER A 142 -4.33 2.01 -18.32
CA SER A 142 -4.47 2.92 -17.18
C SER A 142 -5.89 3.02 -16.60
N GLY A 143 -6.83 2.24 -17.13
CA GLY A 143 -8.25 2.38 -16.81
C GLY A 143 -8.93 3.55 -17.54
N PRO A 144 -10.26 3.68 -17.45
CA PRO A 144 -11.03 4.71 -18.16
C PRO A 144 -10.83 6.12 -17.58
N ARG A 145 -10.39 6.23 -16.34
CA ARG A 145 -10.09 7.50 -15.63
C ARG A 145 -9.18 7.23 -14.45
N PRO A 146 -8.54 8.27 -13.88
CA PRO A 146 -7.73 8.09 -12.67
C PRO A 146 -8.62 7.60 -11.53
N PHE A 147 -8.08 6.70 -10.71
CA PHE A 147 -8.80 6.08 -9.60
C PHE A 147 -10.11 5.41 -10.00
N SER A 148 -10.18 4.84 -11.20
CA SER A 148 -11.36 4.07 -11.64
C SER A 148 -11.53 2.76 -10.86
N GLU A 149 -10.43 2.18 -10.37
CA GLU A 149 -10.44 0.87 -9.73
C GLU A 149 -10.65 0.96 -8.21
N PRO A 150 -11.40 0.01 -7.60
CA PRO A 150 -11.64 0.01 -6.16
C PRO A 150 -10.33 -0.14 -5.37
N GLU A 151 -9.39 -0.93 -5.85
CA GLU A 151 -8.09 -1.20 -5.24
C GLU A 151 -7.26 0.09 -5.13
N THR A 152 -7.17 0.89 -6.18
CA THR A 152 -6.41 2.17 -6.16
C THR A 152 -7.09 3.22 -5.28
N ARG A 153 -8.43 3.26 -5.24
CA ARG A 153 -9.17 4.11 -4.30
C ARG A 153 -8.94 3.69 -2.85
N LEU A 154 -8.88 2.37 -2.60
CA LEU A 154 -8.59 1.84 -1.28
C LEU A 154 -7.17 2.21 -0.84
N ALA A 155 -6.16 1.97 -1.69
CA ALA A 155 -4.78 2.38 -1.40
C ALA A 155 -4.68 3.87 -1.07
N ALA A 156 -5.35 4.73 -1.86
CA ALA A 156 -5.37 6.17 -1.62
C ALA A 156 -6.07 6.55 -0.31
N ARG A 157 -7.10 5.81 0.12
CA ARG A 157 -7.75 6.01 1.43
C ARG A 157 -6.84 5.62 2.58
N ILE A 158 -6.16 4.48 2.48
CA ILE A 158 -5.21 4.00 3.49
C ILE A 158 -4.08 5.03 3.67
N VAL A 159 -3.43 5.46 2.58
CA VAL A 159 -2.36 6.46 2.60
C VAL A 159 -2.82 7.74 3.30
N ARG A 160 -3.99 8.28 2.92
CA ARG A 160 -4.51 9.52 3.53
C ARG A 160 -4.93 9.38 4.99
N ALA A 161 -5.38 8.19 5.40
CA ALA A 161 -5.78 7.93 6.78
C ALA A 161 -4.58 7.77 7.70
N LEU A 162 -3.57 7.02 7.25
CA LEU A 162 -2.36 6.74 8.04
C LEU A 162 -1.36 7.89 8.01
N ARG A 163 -1.25 8.62 6.88
CA ARG A 163 -0.24 9.65 6.66
C ARG A 163 1.16 9.14 7.02
N PRO A 164 1.61 8.02 6.45
CA PRO A 164 2.82 7.34 6.87
C PRO A 164 4.06 8.21 6.66
N ALA A 165 5.05 8.06 7.52
CA ALA A 165 6.35 8.72 7.36
C ALA A 165 7.03 8.28 6.05
N ALA A 166 6.82 7.02 5.63
CA ALA A 166 7.21 6.55 4.30
C ALA A 166 6.29 5.42 3.82
N THR A 167 6.03 5.39 2.52
CA THR A 167 5.36 4.28 1.84
C THR A 167 6.32 3.52 0.95
N ILE A 168 6.33 2.21 1.06
CA ILE A 168 7.21 1.32 0.30
C ILE A 168 6.35 0.40 -0.56
N TRP A 169 6.58 0.43 -1.88
CA TRP A 169 5.91 -0.43 -2.84
C TRP A 169 6.83 -1.56 -3.24
N PHE A 170 6.49 -2.78 -2.86
CA PHE A 170 7.23 -3.95 -3.30
C PHE A 170 6.73 -4.43 -4.65
N HIS A 171 7.68 -4.61 -5.57
CA HIS A 171 7.51 -5.20 -6.87
C HIS A 171 8.44 -6.40 -7.03
N GLN A 172 8.09 -7.30 -7.93
CA GLN A 172 9.02 -8.29 -8.44
C GLN A 172 9.22 -8.07 -9.93
N PHE A 173 10.45 -8.12 -10.38
CA PHE A 173 10.74 -7.99 -11.80
C PHE A 173 11.52 -9.21 -12.29
N ARG A 174 11.42 -9.52 -13.56
CA ARG A 174 12.07 -10.69 -14.17
C ARG A 174 13.60 -10.62 -14.23
N GLY A 175 14.20 -9.63 -13.59
CA GLY A 175 15.65 -9.46 -13.46
C GLY A 175 16.20 -10.16 -12.22
N ARG A 176 17.46 -10.62 -12.30
CA ARG A 176 18.11 -11.38 -11.21
C ARG A 176 18.63 -10.52 -10.06
N ARG A 177 18.83 -9.21 -10.27
CA ARG A 177 19.43 -8.32 -9.26
C ARG A 177 18.41 -7.37 -8.71
N PRO A 178 18.03 -7.48 -7.42
CA PRO A 178 17.12 -6.57 -6.78
C PRO A 178 17.73 -5.16 -6.70
N PHE A 179 16.87 -4.13 -6.62
CA PHE A 179 17.28 -2.75 -6.41
C PHE A 179 16.17 -1.91 -5.79
N VAL A 180 16.56 -0.82 -5.16
CA VAL A 180 15.63 0.22 -4.69
C VAL A 180 15.65 1.38 -5.68
N ARG A 181 14.49 1.93 -6.01
CA ARG A 181 14.40 3.11 -6.88
C ARG A 181 13.54 4.20 -6.27
N ALA A 182 13.95 5.44 -6.52
CA ALA A 182 13.21 6.62 -6.13
C ALA A 182 13.45 7.80 -7.08
N TRP A 183 12.62 8.82 -6.92
CA TRP A 183 12.74 10.12 -7.56
C TRP A 183 12.21 11.21 -6.61
N GLY A 184 12.74 12.43 -6.77
CA GLY A 184 12.28 13.60 -6.00
C GLY A 184 12.56 13.50 -4.50
N PRO A 185 11.62 13.93 -3.65
CA PRO A 185 11.84 14.02 -2.19
C PRO A 185 12.11 12.68 -1.52
N SER A 186 11.74 11.57 -2.13
CA SER A 186 11.94 10.23 -1.57
C SER A 186 13.37 9.68 -1.71
N VAL A 187 14.26 10.37 -2.42
CA VAL A 187 15.61 9.87 -2.70
C VAL A 187 16.44 9.64 -1.44
N PRO A 188 16.48 10.53 -0.42
CA PRO A 188 17.26 10.29 0.78
C PRO A 188 16.82 9.01 1.50
N ALA A 189 15.52 8.88 1.81
CA ALA A 189 14.96 7.71 2.48
C ALA A 189 15.20 6.41 1.72
N ALA A 190 14.98 6.42 0.38
CA ALA A 190 15.20 5.25 -0.45
C ALA A 190 16.68 4.83 -0.53
N ARG A 191 17.63 5.77 -0.56
CA ARG A 191 19.06 5.48 -0.48
C ARG A 191 19.43 4.84 0.84
N HIS A 192 18.89 5.38 1.93
CA HIS A 192 19.14 4.82 3.25
C HIS A 192 18.57 3.41 3.37
N PHE A 193 17.32 3.18 2.93
CA PHE A 193 16.74 1.84 2.87
C PHE A 193 17.60 0.88 2.03
N ALA A 194 18.07 1.31 0.87
CA ALA A 194 18.91 0.50 0.00
C ALA A 194 20.22 0.08 0.69
N ALA A 195 20.85 0.99 1.43
CA ALA A 195 22.05 0.69 2.22
C ALA A 195 21.78 -0.34 3.32
N LEU A 196 20.69 -0.16 4.09
CA LEU A 196 20.27 -1.09 5.15
C LEU A 196 19.93 -2.49 4.59
N ALA A 197 19.25 -2.54 3.46
CA ALA A 197 18.87 -3.77 2.79
C ALA A 197 20.02 -4.42 1.98
N GLN A 198 21.18 -3.75 1.90
CA GLN A 198 22.31 -4.15 1.06
C GLN A 198 21.91 -4.34 -0.43
N MET A 199 21.15 -3.39 -0.95
CA MET A 199 20.64 -3.39 -2.31
C MET A 199 21.18 -2.18 -3.11
N PRO A 200 21.40 -2.32 -4.43
CA PRO A 200 21.68 -1.16 -5.27
C PRO A 200 20.56 -0.15 -5.26
N PHE A 201 20.91 1.14 -5.26
CA PHE A 201 19.98 2.23 -5.46
C PHE A 201 20.01 2.72 -6.91
N ARG A 202 18.84 3.03 -7.48
CA ARG A 202 18.69 3.61 -8.83
C ARG A 202 17.84 4.88 -8.77
N LEU A 203 18.38 5.96 -9.29
CA LEU A 203 17.62 7.19 -9.50
C LEU A 203 16.77 7.05 -10.77
N MET A 204 15.46 6.96 -10.64
CA MET A 204 14.55 6.73 -11.76
C MET A 204 13.28 7.56 -11.61
N ARG A 205 12.93 8.34 -12.65
CA ARG A 205 11.68 9.10 -12.69
C ARG A 205 10.47 8.15 -12.60
N TRP A 206 9.42 8.65 -11.94
CA TRP A 206 8.17 7.90 -11.83
C TRP A 206 7.39 7.90 -13.14
N PRO A 207 6.92 6.74 -13.61
CA PRO A 207 5.93 6.71 -14.67
C PRO A 207 4.64 7.42 -14.26
N ALA A 208 3.92 7.96 -15.25
CA ALA A 208 2.63 8.59 -15.03
C ALA A 208 1.61 7.60 -14.45
N GLY A 209 0.78 8.04 -13.52
CA GLY A 209 -0.29 7.24 -12.92
C GLY A 209 0.16 6.18 -11.92
N THR A 210 1.43 6.19 -11.47
CA THR A 210 1.90 5.25 -10.44
C THR A 210 1.60 5.75 -9.02
N GLY A 211 1.52 4.82 -8.06
CA GLY A 211 1.35 5.13 -6.64
C GLY A 211 2.43 6.06 -6.11
N PRO A 212 3.73 5.75 -6.28
CA PRO A 212 4.82 6.64 -5.86
C PRO A 212 4.78 8.02 -6.52
N ASN A 213 4.45 8.10 -7.84
CA ASN A 213 4.28 9.40 -8.51
C ASN A 213 3.19 10.24 -7.83
N TRP A 214 2.06 9.62 -7.52
CA TRP A 214 0.94 10.31 -6.88
C TRP A 214 1.31 10.80 -5.47
N GLN A 215 1.93 9.98 -4.63
CA GLN A 215 2.36 10.36 -3.29
C GLN A 215 3.41 11.47 -3.30
N ASN A 216 4.47 11.33 -4.11
CA ASN A 216 5.54 12.33 -4.17
C ASN A 216 5.07 13.68 -4.71
N ASN A 217 4.25 13.69 -5.78
CA ASN A 217 3.93 14.91 -6.50
C ASN A 217 2.60 15.57 -6.07
N ARG A 218 1.69 14.83 -5.44
CA ARG A 218 0.37 15.36 -5.03
C ARG A 218 0.21 15.47 -3.52
N LEU A 219 0.83 14.57 -2.77
CA LEU A 219 0.77 14.58 -1.32
C LEU A 219 2.05 15.13 -0.68
N HIS A 220 3.14 15.22 -1.46
CA HIS A 220 4.48 15.61 -0.98
C HIS A 220 5.00 14.65 0.10
N GLU A 221 4.62 13.38 0.01
CA GLU A 221 4.98 12.32 0.95
C GLU A 221 6.15 11.49 0.42
N THR A 222 6.91 10.90 1.33
CA THR A 222 7.98 9.94 1.00
C THR A 222 7.37 8.63 0.51
N SER A 223 7.71 8.25 -0.73
CA SER A 223 7.23 7.00 -1.31
C SER A 223 8.21 6.48 -2.36
N PHE A 224 8.62 5.20 -2.25
CA PHE A 224 9.58 4.60 -3.16
C PHE A 224 9.28 3.12 -3.45
N VAL A 225 10.01 2.55 -4.41
CA VAL A 225 9.81 1.18 -4.89
C VAL A 225 11.02 0.33 -4.55
N VAL A 226 10.74 -0.89 -4.12
CA VAL A 226 11.72 -1.98 -3.96
C VAL A 226 11.41 -3.04 -4.99
N GLU A 227 12.31 -3.20 -5.95
CA GLU A 227 12.23 -4.22 -6.99
C GLU A 227 12.95 -5.48 -6.49
N LEU A 228 12.21 -6.54 -6.29
CA LEU A 228 12.70 -7.83 -5.80
C LEU A 228 12.92 -8.81 -6.97
N PRO A 229 13.73 -9.84 -6.81
CA PRO A 229 13.82 -10.91 -7.81
C PRO A 229 12.50 -11.68 -7.89
N GLU A 230 12.24 -12.26 -9.05
CA GLU A 230 11.08 -13.12 -9.29
C GLU A 230 11.11 -14.36 -8.37
N GLY A 231 9.92 -14.81 -7.96
CA GLY A 231 9.73 -16.02 -7.17
C GLY A 231 9.93 -15.82 -5.67
N ARG A 232 10.17 -16.94 -4.98
CA ARG A 232 10.32 -16.95 -3.52
C ARG A 232 11.67 -16.35 -3.09
N LEU A 233 11.62 -15.40 -2.19
CA LEU A 233 12.83 -14.81 -1.61
C LEU A 233 13.51 -15.79 -0.66
N HIS A 234 14.84 -15.88 -0.73
CA HIS A 234 15.58 -16.64 0.27
C HIS A 234 15.61 -15.92 1.63
N THR A 235 15.69 -16.69 2.71
CA THR A 235 15.58 -16.21 4.09
C THR A 235 16.54 -15.05 4.42
N GLY A 236 17.78 -15.08 3.94
CA GLY A 236 18.73 -14.00 4.20
C GLY A 236 18.31 -12.65 3.61
N MET A 237 17.63 -12.62 2.46
CA MET A 237 17.07 -11.41 1.89
C MET A 237 15.86 -10.94 2.70
N GLN A 238 14.98 -11.83 3.07
CA GLN A 238 13.82 -11.52 3.90
C GLN A 238 14.25 -10.86 5.22
N ILE A 239 15.25 -11.42 5.91
CA ILE A 239 15.79 -10.85 7.15
C ILE A 239 16.35 -9.43 6.92
N ARG A 240 17.16 -9.21 5.87
CA ARG A 240 17.71 -7.88 5.57
C ARG A 240 16.62 -6.85 5.27
N LEU A 241 15.61 -7.22 4.49
CA LEU A 241 14.47 -6.34 4.18
C LEU A 241 13.69 -6.01 5.45
N SER A 242 13.43 -6.98 6.30
CA SER A 242 12.77 -6.78 7.59
C SER A 242 13.55 -5.82 8.49
N HIS A 243 14.86 -6.01 8.61
CA HIS A 243 15.72 -5.11 9.37
C HIS A 243 15.73 -3.69 8.78
N ALA A 244 15.76 -3.55 7.45
CA ALA A 244 15.73 -2.25 6.79
C ALA A 244 14.41 -1.52 7.06
N LEU A 245 13.27 -2.22 7.00
CA LEU A 245 11.95 -1.66 7.33
C LEU A 245 11.91 -1.12 8.76
N LEU A 246 12.37 -1.91 9.73
CA LEU A 246 12.35 -1.49 11.13
C LEU A 246 13.27 -0.29 11.42
N ARG A 247 14.40 -0.18 10.72
CA ARG A 247 15.35 0.92 10.94
C ARG A 247 14.98 2.21 10.24
N ILE A 248 14.36 2.15 9.04
CA ILE A 248 14.02 3.37 8.30
C ILE A 248 12.93 4.18 9.02
N GLY A 249 12.02 3.54 9.73
CA GLY A 249 11.00 4.19 10.53
C GLY A 249 11.57 5.09 11.63
N ARG A 250 12.78 4.82 12.14
CA ARG A 250 13.47 5.70 13.11
C ARG A 250 13.95 7.00 12.47
N GLN A 251 14.53 6.94 11.30
CA GLN A 251 15.23 8.08 10.69
C GLN A 251 14.26 9.07 10.02
N VAL A 252 13.19 8.60 9.40
CA VAL A 252 12.19 9.49 8.76
C VAL A 252 11.45 10.36 9.80
N ARG A 253 11.69 10.13 11.10
CA ARG A 253 11.17 10.92 12.23
C ARG A 253 12.09 12.05 12.66
N GLU A 254 13.38 11.95 12.37
CA GLU A 254 14.41 12.90 12.85
C GLU A 254 14.67 14.00 11.81
N ASP A 255 14.22 13.80 10.55
CA ASP A 255 14.29 14.76 9.44
C ASP A 255 12.95 15.52 9.28
#